data_39bd098a346670550664d2b27aa182b7
#
_entry.id   39bd098a346670550664d2b27aa182b7
#
_cell.length_a   1.000
_cell.length_b   1.000
_cell.length_c   1.000
_cell.angle_alpha   90.00
_cell.angle_beta   90.00
_cell.angle_gamma   90.00
#
_symmetry.space_group_name_H-M   'P 1'
#
loop_
_entity.id
_entity.type
_entity.pdbx_description
1 polymer ?
#
loop_
_entity_poly.entity_id
_entity_poly.type
_entity_poly.pdbx_seq_one_letter_code
_entity_poly.pdbx_strand_id
1 'polypeptide(L)'
;MKYKFAGMFFILSGILFNEWTFNYIASSEIQFDIIENIIIIIFFQLPAILVGIYLYLKQKKALQNIFLVFVTNLILIALLELMLSFEYFQCLSSSSPLWIPQKYKNISDNFYLQHLNEASKNKDFFNDINHSFKKKDSTQIRLAILGDSFIWGDGVPDSIVWTRKLEKEFDKNGKNVRILNWGISGWSTKDEFEFLKNEGIKYEFDFLVFTFVVNDPRIDTPQRHIFHQHDFLYRKILKPISIVLPNSISFITDLINNFLATQFNLGYLNWIKNKLYSASNLKKYSELLLEIKKYCDKEQIPFVFIMTPENHSPLLGEYFEQIIPLFVKNGIRYYNLFHNLESELKQYSIRELWANPADSHPGDKVTTIYSENIYHYLQKKDFKLNKVR
;
A
#
# COMPACT_ATOMS: atom_id res chain seq x y z
N MET A 1 -1.19 55.31 3.48
CA MET A 1 -0.11 54.49 4.08
C MET A 1 -0.45 53.01 4.08
N LYS A 2 -1.62 52.58 4.57
CA LYS A 2 -2.04 51.16 4.67
C LYS A 2 -1.96 50.37 3.33
N TYR A 3 -2.38 50.97 2.21
CA TYR A 3 -2.34 50.27 0.88
C TYR A 3 -0.93 50.08 0.33
N LYS A 4 -0.01 51.04 0.60
CA LYS A 4 1.36 50.86 0.20
C LYS A 4 2.03 49.70 0.95
N PHE A 5 1.67 49.55 2.23
CA PHE A 5 2.15 48.43 3.04
C PHE A 5 1.62 47.09 2.52
N ALA A 6 0.31 47.03 2.22
CA ALA A 6 -0.31 45.84 1.62
C ALA A 6 0.30 45.47 0.24
N GLY A 7 0.49 46.50 -0.61
CA GLY A 7 1.14 46.31 -1.91
C GLY A 7 2.56 45.78 -1.78
N MET A 8 3.33 46.34 -0.83
CA MET A 8 4.69 45.93 -0.56
C MET A 8 4.74 44.49 -0.02
N PHE A 9 3.78 44.09 0.83
CA PHE A 9 3.67 42.72 1.33
C PHE A 9 3.45 41.73 0.20
N PHE A 10 2.55 42.00 -0.74
CA PHE A 10 2.32 41.12 -1.89
C PHE A 10 3.53 41.03 -2.82
N ILE A 11 4.23 42.14 -3.07
CA ILE A 11 5.46 42.14 -3.87
C ILE A 11 6.52 41.28 -3.18
N LEU A 12 6.72 41.45 -1.89
CA LEU A 12 7.68 40.66 -1.11
C LEU A 12 7.27 39.18 -1.06
N SER A 13 5.97 38.86 -0.93
CA SER A 13 5.48 37.50 -0.97
C SER A 13 5.76 36.85 -2.34
N GLY A 14 5.51 37.54 -3.46
CA GLY A 14 5.84 37.03 -4.79
C GLY A 14 7.33 36.84 -5.03
N ILE A 15 8.19 37.67 -4.38
CA ILE A 15 9.64 37.47 -4.43
C ILE A 15 10.09 36.29 -3.57
N LEU A 16 9.47 36.08 -2.40
CA LEU A 16 9.81 34.99 -1.48
C LEU A 16 9.28 33.65 -1.94
N PHE A 17 8.07 33.61 -2.52
CA PHE A 17 7.45 32.39 -3.04
C PHE A 17 7.72 32.24 -4.54
N ASN A 18 8.98 32.10 -4.89
CA ASN A 18 9.45 31.85 -6.25
C ASN A 18 9.93 30.40 -6.44
N GLU A 19 10.20 30.01 -7.67
CA GLU A 19 10.65 28.66 -8.03
C GLU A 19 11.91 28.21 -7.28
N TRP A 20 12.82 29.14 -6.97
CA TRP A 20 14.06 28.82 -6.23
C TRP A 20 13.79 28.49 -4.79
N THR A 21 12.90 29.26 -4.14
CA THR A 21 12.49 29.01 -2.74
C THR A 21 11.75 27.68 -2.64
N PHE A 22 10.86 27.36 -3.60
CA PHE A 22 10.17 26.08 -3.64
C PHE A 22 11.15 24.94 -3.85
N ASN A 23 12.06 25.04 -4.81
CA ASN A 23 13.10 24.03 -5.03
C ASN A 23 14.04 23.87 -3.82
N TYR A 24 14.37 24.95 -3.11
CA TYR A 24 15.18 24.90 -1.90
C TYR A 24 14.47 24.18 -0.74
N ILE A 25 13.17 24.45 -0.55
CA ILE A 25 12.35 23.81 0.50
C ILE A 25 12.10 22.33 0.17
N ALA A 26 12.00 21.99 -1.11
CA ALA A 26 11.65 20.65 -1.58
C ALA A 26 12.70 19.56 -1.32
N SER A 27 13.87 19.90 -0.74
CA SER A 27 15.02 19.02 -0.56
C SER A 27 15.71 18.56 -1.85
N SER A 28 16.93 18.05 -1.74
CA SER A 28 17.76 17.65 -2.89
C SER A 28 17.21 16.49 -3.73
N GLU A 29 16.18 15.80 -3.26
CA GLU A 29 15.59 14.63 -3.92
C GLU A 29 14.41 14.97 -4.84
N ILE A 30 13.82 16.18 -4.70
CA ILE A 30 12.67 16.62 -5.49
C ILE A 30 13.06 17.85 -6.29
N GLN A 31 13.57 17.66 -7.50
CA GLN A 31 13.74 18.76 -8.43
C GLN A 31 12.47 18.97 -9.24
N PHE A 32 11.94 20.21 -9.22
CA PHE A 32 10.83 20.59 -10.09
C PHE A 32 11.27 20.63 -11.55
N ASP A 33 10.46 20.10 -12.44
CA ASP A 33 10.71 20.21 -13.87
C ASP A 33 10.38 21.63 -14.39
N ILE A 34 10.70 21.88 -15.64
CA ILE A 34 10.47 23.19 -16.28
C ILE A 34 8.99 23.60 -16.23
N ILE A 35 8.07 22.64 -16.40
CA ILE A 35 6.62 22.92 -16.40
C ILE A 35 6.15 23.28 -15.01
N GLU A 36 6.62 22.57 -13.98
CA GLU A 36 6.30 22.84 -12.57
C GLU A 36 6.79 24.24 -12.17
N ASN A 37 8.00 24.61 -12.59
CA ASN A 37 8.54 25.95 -12.35
C ASN A 37 7.73 27.05 -13.06
N ILE A 38 7.29 26.82 -14.31
CA ILE A 38 6.42 27.76 -15.04
C ILE A 38 5.07 27.92 -14.32
N ILE A 39 4.50 26.84 -13.78
CA ILE A 39 3.26 26.89 -12.99
C ILE A 39 3.44 27.74 -11.74
N ILE A 40 4.53 27.60 -11.00
CA ILE A 40 4.84 28.41 -9.83
C ILE A 40 4.90 29.90 -10.20
N ILE A 41 5.59 30.23 -11.27
CA ILE A 41 5.71 31.61 -11.77
C ILE A 41 4.35 32.20 -12.15
N ILE A 42 3.57 31.49 -12.98
CA ILE A 42 2.30 31.99 -13.51
C ILE A 42 1.21 32.10 -12.45
N PHE A 43 1.08 31.12 -11.60
CA PHE A 43 -0.06 31.04 -10.66
C PHE A 43 0.22 31.62 -9.27
N PHE A 44 1.47 31.75 -8.87
CA PHE A 44 1.84 32.29 -7.54
C PHE A 44 2.65 33.56 -7.63
N GLN A 45 3.79 33.55 -8.28
CA GLN A 45 4.73 34.66 -8.27
C GLN A 45 4.19 35.88 -9.01
N LEU A 46 3.82 35.68 -10.28
CA LEU A 46 3.38 36.77 -11.14
C LEU A 46 2.08 37.45 -10.63
N PRO A 47 1.01 36.72 -10.26
CA PRO A 47 -0.18 37.32 -9.68
C PRO A 47 0.09 38.08 -8.38
N ALA A 48 0.91 37.56 -7.48
CA ALA A 48 1.25 38.23 -6.25
C ALA A 48 1.95 39.58 -6.53
N ILE A 49 2.95 39.59 -7.43
CA ILE A 49 3.64 40.81 -7.81
C ILE A 49 2.70 41.80 -8.50
N LEU A 50 1.88 41.38 -9.45
CA LEU A 50 0.94 42.25 -10.18
C LEU A 50 -0.10 42.86 -9.25
N VAL A 51 -0.70 42.05 -8.35
CA VAL A 51 -1.64 42.53 -7.33
C VAL A 51 -0.92 43.52 -6.39
N GLY A 52 0.30 43.21 -5.98
CA GLY A 52 1.11 44.09 -5.14
C GLY A 52 1.39 45.46 -5.78
N ILE A 53 1.80 45.48 -7.05
CA ILE A 53 2.03 46.71 -7.83
C ILE A 53 0.71 47.49 -7.95
N TYR A 54 -0.39 46.83 -8.32
CA TYR A 54 -1.68 47.49 -8.46
C TYR A 54 -2.16 48.12 -7.13
N LEU A 55 -2.06 47.42 -6.00
CA LEU A 55 -2.40 47.91 -4.66
C LEU A 55 -1.52 49.09 -4.27
N TYR A 56 -0.22 49.05 -4.58
CA TYR A 56 0.72 50.10 -4.31
C TYR A 56 0.38 51.42 -5.05
N LEU A 57 -0.04 51.27 -6.32
CA LEU A 57 -0.33 52.41 -7.21
C LEU A 57 -1.74 52.98 -7.06
N LYS A 58 -2.78 52.18 -6.92
CA LYS A 58 -4.20 52.61 -7.08
C LYS A 58 -4.93 52.97 -5.77
N GLN A 59 -4.52 52.51 -4.61
CA GLN A 59 -5.02 52.84 -3.27
C GLN A 59 -6.57 52.87 -3.10
N LYS A 60 -7.34 52.00 -3.76
CA LYS A 60 -8.80 52.01 -3.70
C LYS A 60 -9.37 51.16 -2.55
N LYS A 61 -10.49 51.59 -1.90
CA LYS A 61 -11.17 50.91 -0.77
C LYS A 61 -11.61 49.47 -1.10
N ALA A 62 -12.06 49.25 -2.33
CA ALA A 62 -12.43 47.88 -2.79
C ALA A 62 -11.31 46.85 -2.67
N LEU A 63 -10.09 47.28 -2.80
CA LEU A 63 -8.91 46.40 -2.72
C LEU A 63 -8.48 46.09 -1.27
N GLN A 64 -8.88 46.91 -0.28
CA GLN A 64 -8.73 46.51 1.13
C GLN A 64 -9.56 45.28 1.44
N ASN A 65 -10.80 45.21 0.91
CA ASN A 65 -11.68 44.07 1.13
C ASN A 65 -11.10 42.82 0.45
N ILE A 66 -10.59 42.95 -0.78
CA ILE A 66 -9.92 41.84 -1.49
C ILE A 66 -8.68 41.36 -0.70
N PHE A 67 -7.87 42.30 -0.21
CA PHE A 67 -6.72 41.96 0.62
C PHE A 67 -7.13 41.29 1.94
N LEU A 68 -8.15 41.78 2.60
CA LEU A 68 -8.66 41.20 3.84
C LEU A 68 -9.18 39.77 3.58
N VAL A 69 -9.98 39.59 2.53
CA VAL A 69 -10.47 38.26 2.12
C VAL A 69 -9.30 37.31 1.82
N PHE A 70 -8.29 37.78 1.09
CA PHE A 70 -7.12 36.95 0.78
C PHE A 70 -6.35 36.55 2.04
N VAL A 71 -6.05 37.52 2.94
CA VAL A 71 -5.34 37.22 4.20
C VAL A 71 -6.17 36.29 5.09
N THR A 72 -7.49 36.51 5.16
CA THR A 72 -8.39 35.64 5.93
C THR A 72 -8.36 34.20 5.38
N ASN A 73 -8.42 34.03 4.05
CA ASN A 73 -8.31 32.69 3.44
C ASN A 73 -6.95 32.04 3.70
N LEU A 74 -5.85 32.79 3.62
CA LEU A 74 -4.53 32.26 3.97
C LEU A 74 -4.46 31.78 5.43
N ILE A 75 -5.03 32.56 6.36
CA ILE A 75 -5.11 32.16 7.77
C ILE A 75 -5.98 30.91 7.93
N LEU A 76 -7.12 30.83 7.26
CA LEU A 76 -7.99 29.65 7.32
C LEU A 76 -7.31 28.41 6.74
N ILE A 77 -6.58 28.54 5.64
CA ILE A 77 -5.80 27.44 5.05
C ILE A 77 -4.68 27.01 6.00
N ALA A 78 -3.97 27.95 6.60
CA ALA A 78 -2.91 27.65 7.59
C ALA A 78 -3.49 26.95 8.84
N LEU A 79 -4.66 27.39 9.32
CA LEU A 79 -5.36 26.72 10.42
C LEU A 79 -5.85 25.33 10.02
N LEU A 80 -6.36 25.15 8.81
CA LEU A 80 -6.73 23.83 8.28
C LEU A 80 -5.50 22.93 8.22
N GLU A 81 -4.39 23.40 7.67
CA GLU A 81 -3.14 22.63 7.61
C GLU A 81 -2.66 22.20 9.00
N LEU A 82 -2.69 23.13 9.96
CA LEU A 82 -2.34 22.85 11.35
C LEU A 82 -3.31 21.83 11.97
N MET A 83 -4.61 22.02 11.80
CA MET A 83 -5.63 21.12 12.31
C MET A 83 -5.45 19.71 11.75
N LEU A 84 -5.23 19.57 10.44
CA LEU A 84 -5.01 18.30 9.78
C LEU A 84 -3.67 17.64 10.16
N SER A 85 -2.74 18.36 10.78
CA SER A 85 -1.49 17.78 11.30
C SER A 85 -1.69 17.01 12.61
N PHE A 86 -2.80 17.18 13.33
CA PHE A 86 -3.07 16.48 14.59
C PHE A 86 -3.63 15.08 14.35
N GLU A 87 -3.12 14.11 15.09
CA GLU A 87 -3.53 12.70 15.00
C GLU A 87 -5.02 12.45 15.29
N TYR A 88 -5.66 13.33 16.08
CA TYR A 88 -7.08 13.25 16.40
C TYR A 88 -7.98 13.23 15.16
N PHE A 89 -7.68 14.02 14.15
CA PHE A 89 -8.47 14.05 12.92
C PHE A 89 -8.28 12.85 12.00
N GLN A 90 -7.30 12.00 12.30
CA GLN A 90 -7.06 10.74 11.60
C GLN A 90 -8.08 9.65 12.00
N CYS A 91 -8.69 9.77 13.19
CA CYS A 91 -9.56 8.77 13.78
C CYS A 91 -11.02 8.85 13.32
N LEU A 92 -11.39 9.85 12.51
CA LEU A 92 -12.80 10.12 12.18
C LEU A 92 -13.40 9.24 11.08
N SER A 93 -12.64 8.34 10.46
CA SER A 93 -13.20 7.43 9.48
C SER A 93 -12.92 5.96 9.83
N SER A 94 -13.98 5.18 9.91
CA SER A 94 -13.95 3.80 10.36
C SER A 94 -13.62 2.75 9.29
N SER A 95 -13.44 3.11 8.03
CA SER A 95 -13.29 2.12 6.95
C SER A 95 -12.32 2.47 5.82
N SER A 96 -11.99 3.72 5.66
CA SER A 96 -10.88 4.21 4.83
C SER A 96 -10.59 5.61 5.32
N PRO A 97 -9.35 5.98 5.61
CA PRO A 97 -9.08 7.35 6.01
C PRO A 97 -9.46 8.25 4.85
N LEU A 98 -10.37 9.20 5.10
CA LEU A 98 -10.63 10.28 4.15
C LEU A 98 -9.32 11.03 3.84
N TRP A 99 -8.35 10.88 4.72
CA TRP A 99 -7.10 11.57 4.64
C TRP A 99 -6.02 10.90 5.51
N ILE A 100 -4.79 10.86 4.99
CA ILE A 100 -3.60 10.38 5.69
C ILE A 100 -2.57 11.51 5.71
N PRO A 101 -2.06 11.95 6.87
CA PRO A 101 -1.04 12.99 6.95
C PRO A 101 0.20 12.64 6.12
N GLN A 102 0.75 13.62 5.43
CA GLN A 102 1.92 13.43 4.56
C GLN A 102 3.12 12.82 5.29
N LYS A 103 3.29 13.14 6.59
CA LYS A 103 4.35 12.54 7.42
C LYS A 103 4.31 11.01 7.46
N TYR A 104 3.11 10.41 7.41
CA TYR A 104 2.94 8.96 7.41
C TYR A 104 3.06 8.36 6.01
N LYS A 105 2.65 9.10 4.96
CA LYS A 105 2.89 8.70 3.57
C LYS A 105 4.41 8.58 3.31
N ASN A 106 5.18 9.54 3.80
CA ASN A 106 6.64 9.51 3.67
C ASN A 106 7.29 8.34 4.46
N ILE A 107 6.68 7.91 5.57
CA ILE A 107 7.15 6.73 6.31
C ILE A 107 6.93 5.46 5.47
N SER A 108 5.75 5.31 4.87
CA SER A 108 5.47 4.17 3.98
C SER A 108 6.45 4.12 2.80
N ASP A 109 6.68 5.24 2.12
CA ASP A 109 7.65 5.34 1.03
C ASP A 109 9.07 4.99 1.48
N ASN A 110 9.48 5.44 2.66
CA ASN A 110 10.80 5.12 3.22
C ASN A 110 10.92 3.64 3.57
N PHE A 111 9.90 3.01 4.14
CA PHE A 111 9.88 1.57 4.39
C PHE A 111 9.98 0.78 3.09
N TYR A 112 9.23 1.16 2.06
CA TYR A 112 9.29 0.54 0.75
C TYR A 112 10.70 0.63 0.14
N LEU A 113 11.30 1.82 0.16
CA LEU A 113 12.69 2.03 -0.32
C LEU A 113 13.71 1.24 0.50
N GLN A 114 13.52 1.14 1.81
CA GLN A 114 14.39 0.35 2.68
C GLN A 114 14.27 -1.14 2.34
N HIS A 115 13.08 -1.66 2.15
CA HIS A 115 12.86 -3.05 1.74
C HIS A 115 13.41 -3.34 0.34
N LEU A 116 13.25 -2.43 -0.61
CA LEU A 116 13.88 -2.55 -1.93
C LEU A 116 15.41 -2.62 -1.82
N ASN A 117 16.01 -1.79 -0.97
CA ASN A 117 17.44 -1.80 -0.74
C ASN A 117 17.93 -3.07 -0.02
N GLU A 118 17.13 -3.62 0.87
CA GLU A 118 17.42 -4.88 1.57
C GLU A 118 17.20 -6.09 0.67
N ALA A 119 16.10 -6.12 -0.09
CA ALA A 119 15.84 -7.15 -1.08
C ALA A 119 16.88 -7.16 -2.21
N SER A 120 17.46 -6.01 -2.55
CA SER A 120 18.58 -5.95 -3.49
C SER A 120 19.83 -6.69 -2.99
N LYS A 121 19.91 -7.03 -1.70
CA LYS A 121 20.96 -7.88 -1.14
C LYS A 121 20.73 -9.37 -1.44
N ASN A 122 19.48 -9.76 -1.71
CA ASN A 122 19.15 -11.08 -2.19
C ASN A 122 19.32 -11.12 -3.71
N LYS A 123 20.16 -12.03 -4.21
CA LYS A 123 20.43 -12.19 -5.65
C LYS A 123 19.19 -12.54 -6.46
N ASP A 124 18.12 -13.02 -5.82
CA ASP A 124 16.88 -13.48 -6.44
C ASP A 124 15.75 -12.44 -6.35
N PHE A 125 16.03 -11.24 -5.86
CA PHE A 125 15.09 -10.09 -5.74
C PHE A 125 13.89 -10.29 -4.80
N PHE A 126 13.97 -11.22 -3.86
CA PHE A 126 12.96 -11.40 -2.82
C PHE A 126 13.37 -10.72 -1.50
N ASN A 127 12.41 -10.39 -0.68
CA ASN A 127 12.66 -9.98 0.71
C ASN A 127 13.01 -11.20 1.57
N ASP A 128 14.08 -11.86 1.19
CA ASP A 128 14.59 -13.06 1.84
C ASP A 128 16.13 -13.01 1.93
N ILE A 129 16.62 -12.41 3.01
CA ILE A 129 18.06 -12.16 3.20
C ILE A 129 18.86 -13.45 3.37
N ASN A 130 18.24 -14.50 3.90
CA ASN A 130 18.93 -15.66 4.43
C ASN A 130 18.86 -16.91 3.55
N HIS A 131 17.97 -16.97 2.56
CA HIS A 131 17.60 -18.24 1.91
C HIS A 131 17.59 -18.19 0.38
N SER A 132 18.50 -17.44 -0.22
CA SER A 132 18.65 -17.32 -1.67
C SER A 132 19.26 -18.55 -2.37
N PHE A 133 19.45 -19.66 -1.65
CA PHE A 133 20.15 -20.83 -2.21
C PHE A 133 19.18 -21.82 -2.84
N LYS A 134 19.46 -22.19 -4.09
CA LYS A 134 18.71 -23.24 -4.81
C LYS A 134 18.81 -24.61 -4.13
N LYS A 135 19.95 -24.92 -3.50
CA LYS A 135 20.17 -26.17 -2.76
C LYS A 135 19.87 -26.03 -1.28
N LYS A 136 19.31 -27.08 -0.68
CA LYS A 136 19.04 -27.14 0.75
C LYS A 136 20.06 -28.00 1.48
N ASP A 137 20.22 -27.78 2.77
CA ASP A 137 20.86 -28.71 3.69
C ASP A 137 19.95 -29.95 3.86
N SER A 138 20.52 -31.14 3.90
CA SER A 138 19.76 -32.40 4.05
C SER A 138 18.99 -32.50 5.37
N THR A 139 19.37 -31.74 6.38
CA THR A 139 18.72 -31.69 7.70
C THR A 139 17.59 -30.65 7.76
N GLN A 140 17.46 -29.81 6.74
CA GLN A 140 16.46 -28.75 6.65
C GLN A 140 15.15 -29.23 6.03
N ILE A 141 14.04 -28.74 6.56
CA ILE A 141 12.77 -28.68 5.82
C ILE A 141 12.65 -27.27 5.22
N ARG A 142 12.42 -27.16 3.92
CA ARG A 142 12.16 -25.89 3.26
C ARG A 142 10.69 -25.74 2.92
N LEU A 143 10.11 -24.66 3.43
CA LEU A 143 8.77 -24.22 3.14
C LEU A 143 8.85 -23.03 2.19
N ALA A 144 8.43 -23.20 0.93
CA ALA A 144 8.33 -22.12 -0.02
C ALA A 144 6.96 -21.43 0.14
N ILE A 145 6.94 -20.11 0.21
CA ILE A 145 5.71 -19.32 0.36
C ILE A 145 5.65 -18.29 -0.76
N LEU A 146 4.67 -18.44 -1.62
CA LEU A 146 4.34 -17.54 -2.71
C LEU A 146 3.28 -16.54 -2.27
N GLY A 147 3.38 -15.32 -2.74
CA GLY A 147 2.40 -14.28 -2.47
C GLY A 147 2.80 -12.90 -2.98
N ASP A 148 2.04 -11.94 -2.54
CA ASP A 148 2.16 -10.54 -2.94
C ASP A 148 2.87 -9.67 -1.88
N SER A 149 2.39 -8.44 -1.73
CA SER A 149 2.86 -7.46 -0.74
C SER A 149 2.75 -7.94 0.71
N PHE A 150 1.81 -8.83 1.04
CA PHE A 150 1.64 -9.37 2.39
C PHE A 150 2.76 -10.34 2.76
N ILE A 151 3.33 -11.02 1.77
CA ILE A 151 4.47 -11.91 1.95
C ILE A 151 5.77 -11.13 1.86
N TRP A 152 5.82 -10.14 0.96
CA TRP A 152 6.93 -9.20 0.89
C TRP A 152 7.10 -8.45 2.22
N GLY A 153 6.00 -8.04 2.87
CA GLY A 153 5.99 -7.29 4.11
C GLY A 153 5.97 -5.77 3.88
N ASP A 154 5.14 -5.32 2.93
CA ASP A 154 4.97 -3.90 2.68
C ASP A 154 4.51 -3.17 3.95
N GLY A 155 5.08 -2.00 4.18
CA GLY A 155 4.74 -1.13 5.30
C GLY A 155 5.27 -1.54 6.68
N VAL A 156 5.91 -2.71 6.82
CA VAL A 156 6.43 -3.20 8.09
C VAL A 156 7.94 -3.48 8.05
N PRO A 157 8.66 -3.32 9.17
CA PRO A 157 10.05 -3.75 9.27
C PRO A 157 10.16 -5.28 9.17
N ASP A 158 11.30 -5.77 8.71
CA ASP A 158 11.59 -7.20 8.49
C ASP A 158 11.27 -8.10 9.70
N SER A 159 11.49 -7.60 10.91
CA SER A 159 11.19 -8.33 12.14
C SER A 159 9.70 -8.65 12.36
N ILE A 160 8.81 -7.91 11.71
CA ILE A 160 7.34 -8.02 11.80
C ILE A 160 6.78 -8.84 10.64
N VAL A 161 7.53 -9.05 9.56
CA VAL A 161 7.09 -9.89 8.43
C VAL A 161 6.70 -11.28 8.95
N TRP A 162 5.48 -11.71 8.67
CA TRP A 162 4.91 -12.91 9.28
C TRP A 162 5.67 -14.20 8.94
N THR A 163 6.29 -14.28 7.77
CA THR A 163 7.13 -15.43 7.38
C THR A 163 8.35 -15.57 8.28
N ARG A 164 8.93 -14.43 8.71
CA ARG A 164 10.02 -14.40 9.69
C ARG A 164 9.57 -14.82 11.09
N LYS A 165 8.37 -14.36 11.50
CA LYS A 165 7.78 -14.79 12.76
C LYS A 165 7.50 -16.30 12.74
N LEU A 166 6.95 -16.82 11.64
CA LEU A 166 6.68 -18.23 11.47
C LEU A 166 7.96 -19.09 11.54
N GLU A 167 9.05 -18.65 10.90
CA GLU A 167 10.33 -19.34 10.98
C GLU A 167 10.85 -19.38 12.44
N LYS A 168 10.75 -18.27 13.16
CA LYS A 168 11.09 -18.22 14.59
C LYS A 168 10.22 -19.15 15.45
N GLU A 169 8.93 -19.31 15.12
CA GLU A 169 8.07 -20.26 15.85
C GLU A 169 8.53 -21.71 15.63
N PHE A 170 8.98 -22.07 14.42
CA PHE A 170 9.57 -23.37 14.19
C PHE A 170 10.88 -23.56 14.97
N ASP A 171 11.77 -22.56 14.97
CA ASP A 171 13.05 -22.60 15.69
C ASP A 171 12.84 -22.74 17.22
N LYS A 172 11.90 -21.99 17.81
CA LYS A 172 11.54 -22.09 19.24
C LYS A 172 11.10 -23.51 19.65
N ASN A 173 10.50 -24.21 18.70
CA ASN A 173 10.02 -25.58 18.92
C ASN A 173 11.02 -26.66 18.44
N GLY A 174 12.27 -26.29 18.24
CA GLY A 174 13.36 -27.20 17.89
C GLY A 174 13.25 -27.81 16.49
N LYS A 175 12.53 -27.17 15.56
CA LYS A 175 12.35 -27.65 14.18
C LYS A 175 13.18 -26.86 13.22
N ASN A 176 14.05 -27.53 12.48
CA ASN A 176 14.90 -26.91 11.46
C ASN A 176 14.10 -26.67 10.16
N VAL A 177 13.12 -25.74 10.23
CA VAL A 177 12.33 -25.29 9.08
C VAL A 177 12.89 -23.96 8.60
N ARG A 178 13.10 -23.83 7.30
CA ARG A 178 13.50 -22.56 6.67
C ARG A 178 12.46 -22.16 5.65
N ILE A 179 12.12 -20.85 5.64
CA ILE A 179 11.07 -20.31 4.79
C ILE A 179 11.72 -19.58 3.62
N LEU A 180 11.42 -20.03 2.41
CA LEU A 180 11.70 -19.28 1.19
C LEU A 180 10.54 -18.28 1.00
N ASN A 181 10.78 -17.02 1.29
CA ASN A 181 9.80 -15.97 1.09
C ASN A 181 9.85 -15.51 -0.38
N TRP A 182 8.88 -15.96 -1.16
CA TRP A 182 8.72 -15.60 -2.57
C TRP A 182 7.54 -14.62 -2.75
N GLY A 183 7.49 -13.60 -1.89
CA GLY A 183 6.55 -12.49 -2.01
C GLY A 183 7.09 -11.40 -2.92
N ILE A 184 6.26 -10.85 -3.79
CA ILE A 184 6.54 -9.62 -4.54
C ILE A 184 5.31 -8.73 -4.58
N SER A 185 5.46 -7.48 -4.15
CA SER A 185 4.37 -6.51 -4.14
C SER A 185 3.68 -6.42 -5.50
N GLY A 186 2.35 -6.55 -5.45
CA GLY A 186 1.51 -6.45 -6.65
C GLY A 186 1.41 -7.72 -7.47
N TRP A 187 1.99 -8.84 -7.07
CA TRP A 187 1.71 -10.13 -7.69
C TRP A 187 0.27 -10.57 -7.47
N SER A 188 -0.20 -11.43 -8.34
CA SER A 188 -1.45 -12.18 -8.23
C SER A 188 -1.13 -13.67 -8.26
N THR A 189 -2.08 -14.52 -7.91
CA THR A 189 -1.92 -15.98 -8.01
C THR A 189 -1.40 -16.44 -9.38
N LYS A 190 -1.74 -15.72 -10.47
CA LYS A 190 -1.22 -16.00 -11.82
C LYS A 190 0.28 -15.72 -11.90
N ASP A 191 0.74 -14.59 -11.39
CA ASP A 191 2.15 -14.20 -11.39
C ASP A 191 2.98 -15.17 -10.53
N GLU A 192 2.47 -15.55 -9.37
CA GLU A 192 3.05 -16.56 -8.48
C GLU A 192 3.21 -17.92 -9.17
N PHE A 193 2.19 -18.35 -9.90
CA PHE A 193 2.23 -19.60 -10.63
C PHE A 193 3.21 -19.57 -11.81
N GLU A 194 3.27 -18.46 -12.54
CA GLU A 194 4.28 -18.27 -13.59
C GLU A 194 5.70 -18.30 -13.00
N PHE A 195 5.93 -17.66 -11.86
CA PHE A 195 7.20 -17.74 -11.17
C PHE A 195 7.53 -19.19 -10.75
N LEU A 196 6.58 -19.89 -10.15
CA LEU A 196 6.77 -21.29 -9.74
C LEU A 196 7.25 -22.16 -10.92
N LYS A 197 6.59 -22.06 -12.07
CA LYS A 197 6.92 -22.86 -13.26
C LYS A 197 8.31 -22.54 -13.84
N ASN A 198 8.67 -21.28 -13.87
CA ASN A 198 9.86 -20.82 -14.59
C ASN A 198 11.12 -20.80 -13.71
N GLU A 199 10.97 -20.39 -12.44
CA GLU A 199 12.08 -20.18 -11.53
C GLU A 199 11.96 -20.97 -10.24
N GLY A 200 10.78 -20.96 -9.59
CA GLY A 200 10.58 -21.58 -8.28
C GLY A 200 10.88 -23.07 -8.26
N ILE A 201 10.53 -23.79 -9.34
CA ILE A 201 10.79 -25.22 -9.48
C ILE A 201 12.30 -25.59 -9.46
N LYS A 202 13.18 -24.61 -9.69
CA LYS A 202 14.64 -24.80 -9.65
C LYS A 202 15.21 -24.85 -8.23
N TYR A 203 14.38 -24.48 -7.23
CA TYR A 203 14.77 -24.51 -5.83
C TYR A 203 14.37 -25.83 -5.19
N GLU A 204 15.21 -26.33 -4.29
CA GLU A 204 14.88 -27.50 -3.48
C GLU A 204 14.00 -27.08 -2.31
N PHE A 205 12.73 -27.44 -2.33
CA PHE A 205 11.77 -27.22 -1.23
C PHE A 205 10.92 -28.47 -1.00
N ASP A 206 10.37 -28.59 0.20
CA ASP A 206 9.63 -29.78 0.62
C ASP A 206 8.11 -29.55 0.57
N PHE A 207 7.68 -28.30 0.71
CA PHE A 207 6.27 -27.93 0.76
C PHE A 207 6.06 -26.53 0.23
N LEU A 208 4.93 -26.31 -0.44
CA LEU A 208 4.58 -25.04 -1.05
C LEU A 208 3.31 -24.47 -0.42
N VAL A 209 3.35 -23.19 -0.11
CA VAL A 209 2.20 -22.39 0.30
C VAL A 209 1.95 -21.33 -0.76
N PHE A 210 0.76 -21.30 -1.33
CA PHE A 210 0.22 -20.13 -2.00
C PHE A 210 -0.53 -19.31 -0.96
N THR A 211 -0.28 -18.04 -0.86
CA THR A 211 -1.15 -17.16 -0.09
C THR A 211 -2.24 -16.60 -0.99
N PHE A 212 -3.35 -16.27 -0.39
CA PHE A 212 -4.47 -15.67 -1.10
C PHE A 212 -4.89 -14.39 -0.39
N VAL A 213 -4.92 -13.31 -1.12
CA VAL A 213 -5.46 -12.01 -0.71
C VAL A 213 -6.60 -11.59 -1.63
N VAL A 214 -7.35 -10.55 -1.24
CA VAL A 214 -8.58 -10.15 -1.95
C VAL A 214 -8.36 -9.76 -3.42
N ASN A 215 -7.16 -9.32 -3.80
CA ASN A 215 -6.83 -8.91 -5.17
C ASN A 215 -6.21 -10.02 -6.04
N ASP A 216 -6.04 -11.21 -5.51
CA ASP A 216 -5.46 -12.37 -6.22
C ASP A 216 -6.22 -12.88 -7.44
N PRO A 217 -7.57 -12.81 -7.50
CA PRO A 217 -8.29 -13.23 -8.70
C PRO A 217 -8.05 -12.36 -9.93
N ARG A 218 -6.89 -11.71 -10.05
CA ARG A 218 -6.50 -10.89 -11.19
C ARG A 218 -5.90 -11.74 -12.31
N ILE A 219 -6.71 -12.10 -13.32
CA ILE A 219 -6.26 -12.92 -14.45
C ILE A 219 -5.82 -12.03 -15.63
N ASP A 220 -6.73 -11.22 -16.16
CA ASP A 220 -6.49 -10.39 -17.36
C ASP A 220 -6.84 -8.91 -17.12
N THR A 221 -7.11 -8.56 -15.87
CA THR A 221 -7.58 -7.22 -15.51
C THR A 221 -6.44 -6.44 -14.88
N PRO A 222 -5.76 -5.57 -15.61
CA PRO A 222 -4.74 -4.73 -15.00
C PRO A 222 -5.38 -3.88 -13.90
N GLN A 223 -4.71 -3.76 -12.78
CA GLN A 223 -5.11 -2.84 -11.73
C GLN A 223 -5.01 -1.42 -12.31
N ARG A 224 -6.14 -0.88 -12.74
CA ARG A 224 -6.22 0.51 -13.14
C ARG A 224 -6.58 1.32 -11.90
N HIS A 225 -5.60 1.82 -11.22
CA HIS A 225 -5.82 2.84 -10.22
C HIS A 225 -6.38 4.10 -10.91
N ILE A 226 -7.46 4.65 -10.39
CA ILE A 226 -7.96 5.98 -10.78
C ILE A 226 -6.85 7.01 -10.64
N PHE A 227 -5.99 6.83 -9.66
CA PHE A 227 -4.83 7.65 -9.37
C PHE A 227 -3.92 7.90 -10.58
N HIS A 228 -3.72 6.93 -11.48
CA HIS A 228 -2.88 7.14 -12.66
C HIS A 228 -3.44 8.13 -13.67
N GLN A 229 -4.76 8.26 -13.78
CA GLN A 229 -5.35 9.24 -14.70
C GLN A 229 -5.31 10.66 -14.14
N HIS A 230 -5.34 10.82 -12.80
CA HIS A 230 -5.23 12.10 -12.12
C HIS A 230 -3.81 12.43 -11.66
N ASP A 231 -2.86 11.50 -11.75
CA ASP A 231 -1.45 11.72 -11.43
C ASP A 231 -0.85 12.92 -12.17
N PHE A 232 -1.28 13.16 -13.39
CA PHE A 232 -0.82 14.33 -14.17
C PHE A 232 -1.23 15.65 -13.49
N LEU A 233 -2.48 15.80 -13.08
CA LEU A 233 -2.98 16.98 -12.36
C LEU A 233 -2.32 17.12 -10.99
N TYR A 234 -2.19 16.04 -10.25
CA TYR A 234 -1.52 16.03 -8.95
C TYR A 234 -0.05 16.40 -9.10
N ARG A 235 0.70 15.67 -9.92
CA ARG A 235 2.14 15.88 -10.08
C ARG A 235 2.48 17.24 -10.69
N LYS A 236 1.68 17.73 -11.63
CA LYS A 236 1.98 18.96 -12.36
C LYS A 236 1.39 20.22 -11.72
N ILE A 237 0.28 20.12 -11.01
CA ILE A 237 -0.43 21.29 -10.45
C ILE A 237 -0.35 21.33 -8.94
N LEU A 238 -0.66 20.23 -8.26
CA LEU A 238 -0.78 20.21 -6.81
C LEU A 238 0.53 19.94 -6.08
N LYS A 239 1.48 19.25 -6.70
CA LYS A 239 2.77 18.93 -6.09
C LYS A 239 3.56 20.17 -5.61
N PRO A 240 3.67 21.28 -6.36
CA PRO A 240 4.30 22.48 -5.84
C PRO A 240 3.61 23.04 -4.60
N ILE A 241 2.27 22.98 -4.56
CA ILE A 241 1.48 23.45 -3.43
C ILE A 241 1.62 22.50 -2.23
N SER A 242 1.72 21.21 -2.48
CA SER A 242 1.85 20.20 -1.43
C SER A 242 3.13 20.31 -0.60
N ILE A 243 4.13 21.03 -1.08
CA ILE A 243 5.34 21.33 -0.30
C ILE A 243 5.03 22.28 0.85
N VAL A 244 4.15 23.27 0.61
CA VAL A 244 3.79 24.29 1.62
C VAL A 244 2.58 23.83 2.45
N LEU A 245 1.65 23.10 1.83
CA LEU A 245 0.38 22.66 2.40
C LEU A 245 0.20 21.14 2.21
N PRO A 246 1.09 20.29 2.73
CA PRO A 246 1.09 18.86 2.46
C PRO A 246 -0.19 18.16 2.93
N ASN A 247 -0.69 18.51 4.11
CA ASN A 247 -1.88 17.88 4.68
C ASN A 247 -3.16 18.36 3.98
N SER A 248 -3.29 19.65 3.72
CA SER A 248 -4.46 20.23 3.04
C SER A 248 -4.57 19.71 1.60
N ILE A 249 -3.48 19.63 0.85
CA ILE A 249 -3.49 19.09 -0.51
C ILE A 249 -3.77 17.60 -0.50
N SER A 250 -3.19 16.84 0.42
CA SER A 250 -3.51 15.42 0.58
C SER A 250 -5.00 15.22 0.87
N PHE A 251 -5.56 15.97 1.83
CA PHE A 251 -6.97 15.92 2.18
C PHE A 251 -7.88 16.21 0.99
N ILE A 252 -7.64 17.32 0.28
CA ILE A 252 -8.43 17.72 -0.89
C ILE A 252 -8.33 16.66 -2.00
N THR A 253 -7.13 16.14 -2.25
CA THR A 253 -6.91 15.11 -3.26
C THR A 253 -7.67 13.83 -2.93
N ASP A 254 -7.61 13.37 -1.67
CA ASP A 254 -8.30 12.18 -1.22
C ASP A 254 -9.83 12.38 -1.25
N LEU A 255 -10.31 13.58 -0.90
CA LEU A 255 -11.73 13.93 -1.01
C LEU A 255 -12.22 13.87 -2.45
N ILE A 256 -11.49 14.46 -3.40
CA ILE A 256 -11.81 14.43 -4.83
C ILE A 256 -11.78 13.00 -5.36
N ASN A 257 -10.76 12.23 -5.01
CA ASN A 257 -10.63 10.83 -5.44
C ASN A 257 -11.79 9.97 -4.93
N ASN A 258 -12.16 10.12 -3.66
CA ASN A 258 -13.29 9.40 -3.07
C ASN A 258 -14.61 9.81 -3.71
N PHE A 259 -14.81 11.12 -3.98
CA PHE A 259 -15.98 11.62 -4.70
C PHE A 259 -16.08 11.02 -6.11
N LEU A 260 -14.99 11.08 -6.89
CA LEU A 260 -14.94 10.52 -8.23
C LEU A 260 -15.13 9.00 -8.22
N ALA A 261 -14.49 8.31 -7.28
CA ALA A 261 -14.66 6.86 -7.11
C ALA A 261 -16.11 6.49 -6.87
N THR A 262 -16.82 7.25 -6.03
CA THR A 262 -18.22 7.01 -5.69
C THR A 262 -19.14 7.34 -6.85
N GLN A 263 -19.00 8.52 -7.48
CA GLN A 263 -19.91 8.99 -8.53
C GLN A 263 -19.78 8.20 -9.84
N PHE A 264 -18.58 7.76 -10.18
CA PHE A 264 -18.32 7.06 -11.44
C PHE A 264 -18.12 5.55 -11.28
N ASN A 265 -18.41 5.01 -10.09
CA ASN A 265 -18.11 3.61 -9.76
C ASN A 265 -16.68 3.21 -10.13
N LEU A 266 -15.76 4.14 -9.94
CA LEU A 266 -14.34 3.95 -10.14
C LEU A 266 -13.71 3.79 -8.74
N GLY A 267 -12.70 2.98 -8.60
CA GLY A 267 -12.01 2.78 -7.33
C GLY A 267 -11.70 1.33 -7.05
N TYR A 268 -10.80 1.14 -6.11
CA TYR A 268 -10.28 -0.18 -5.78
C TYR A 268 -11.39 -1.16 -5.38
N LEU A 269 -12.28 -0.78 -4.49
CA LEU A 269 -13.39 -1.65 -4.06
C LEU A 269 -14.36 -2.00 -5.20
N ASN A 270 -14.68 -1.03 -6.06
CA ASN A 270 -15.51 -1.29 -7.23
C ASN A 270 -14.80 -2.15 -8.28
N TRP A 271 -13.49 -1.97 -8.45
CA TRP A 271 -12.68 -2.84 -9.30
C TRP A 271 -12.66 -4.27 -8.76
N ILE A 272 -12.44 -4.47 -7.45
CA ILE A 272 -12.56 -5.79 -6.82
C ILE A 272 -13.93 -6.37 -7.11
N LYS A 273 -15.00 -5.71 -6.66
CA LYS A 273 -16.37 -6.20 -6.77
C LYS A 273 -16.79 -6.52 -8.21
N ASN A 274 -16.60 -5.57 -9.12
CA ASN A 274 -17.19 -5.63 -10.46
C ASN A 274 -16.28 -6.27 -11.51
N LYS A 275 -14.99 -6.41 -11.22
CA LYS A 275 -14.02 -7.02 -12.14
C LYS A 275 -13.45 -8.32 -11.59
N LEU A 276 -12.80 -8.29 -10.44
CA LEU A 276 -12.13 -9.46 -9.90
C LEU A 276 -13.13 -10.55 -9.45
N TYR A 277 -14.19 -10.14 -8.77
CA TYR A 277 -15.24 -11.05 -8.27
C TYR A 277 -16.44 -11.15 -9.19
N SER A 278 -16.33 -10.73 -10.46
CA SER A 278 -17.35 -11.01 -11.46
C SER A 278 -17.38 -12.52 -11.79
N ALA A 279 -18.57 -13.06 -12.08
CA ALA A 279 -18.74 -14.48 -12.39
C ALA A 279 -17.83 -14.97 -13.54
N SER A 280 -17.62 -14.09 -14.55
CA SER A 280 -16.74 -14.42 -15.69
C SER A 280 -15.28 -14.50 -15.28
N ASN A 281 -14.82 -13.61 -14.41
CA ASN A 281 -13.42 -13.64 -13.94
C ASN A 281 -13.19 -14.77 -12.92
N LEU A 282 -14.12 -15.02 -12.01
CA LEU A 282 -14.04 -16.15 -11.08
C LEU A 282 -14.03 -17.49 -11.81
N LYS A 283 -14.72 -17.61 -12.97
CA LYS A 283 -14.60 -18.79 -13.83
C LYS A 283 -13.16 -18.97 -14.32
N LYS A 284 -12.55 -17.92 -14.87
CA LYS A 284 -11.14 -17.95 -15.32
C LYS A 284 -10.18 -18.25 -14.16
N TYR A 285 -10.45 -17.66 -13.00
CA TYR A 285 -9.66 -17.94 -11.80
C TYR A 285 -9.77 -19.41 -11.37
N SER A 286 -10.96 -20.00 -11.43
CA SER A 286 -11.15 -21.44 -11.19
C SER A 286 -10.38 -22.32 -12.20
N GLU A 287 -10.28 -21.90 -13.46
CA GLU A 287 -9.48 -22.58 -14.48
C GLU A 287 -7.97 -22.51 -14.13
N LEU A 288 -7.47 -21.34 -13.72
CA LEU A 288 -6.10 -21.19 -13.21
C LEU A 288 -5.83 -22.08 -12.00
N LEU A 289 -6.74 -22.12 -11.03
CA LEU A 289 -6.61 -22.98 -9.85
C LEU A 289 -6.51 -24.47 -10.25
N LEU A 290 -7.27 -24.90 -11.26
CA LEU A 290 -7.18 -26.26 -11.78
C LEU A 290 -5.83 -26.53 -12.47
N GLU A 291 -5.28 -25.53 -13.18
CA GLU A 291 -3.93 -25.64 -13.78
C GLU A 291 -2.86 -25.78 -12.70
N ILE A 292 -2.92 -24.97 -11.66
CA ILE A 292 -2.01 -25.05 -10.50
C ILE A 292 -2.07 -26.44 -9.88
N LYS A 293 -3.29 -26.95 -9.63
CA LYS A 293 -3.49 -28.29 -9.06
C LYS A 293 -2.85 -29.38 -9.93
N LYS A 294 -3.15 -29.36 -11.25
CA LYS A 294 -2.58 -30.34 -12.20
C LYS A 294 -1.06 -30.26 -12.27
N TYR A 295 -0.49 -29.05 -12.27
CA TYR A 295 0.95 -28.85 -12.29
C TYR A 295 1.60 -29.40 -11.03
N CYS A 296 1.11 -29.01 -9.86
CA CYS A 296 1.64 -29.49 -8.60
C CYS A 296 1.53 -31.01 -8.42
N ASP A 297 0.41 -31.61 -8.87
CA ASP A 297 0.25 -33.06 -8.86
C ASP A 297 1.27 -33.77 -9.78
N LYS A 298 1.46 -33.25 -10.99
CA LYS A 298 2.43 -33.77 -11.95
C LYS A 298 3.86 -33.71 -11.44
N GLU A 299 4.23 -32.58 -10.87
CA GLU A 299 5.58 -32.35 -10.30
C GLU A 299 5.73 -32.91 -8.86
N GLN A 300 4.68 -33.55 -8.33
CA GLN A 300 4.63 -34.13 -6.98
C GLN A 300 4.89 -33.10 -5.87
N ILE A 301 4.48 -31.85 -6.07
CA ILE A 301 4.66 -30.76 -5.12
C ILE A 301 3.47 -30.77 -4.13
N PRO A 302 3.69 -31.05 -2.85
CA PRO A 302 2.65 -30.90 -1.86
C PRO A 302 2.42 -29.41 -1.59
N PHE A 303 1.15 -28.98 -1.67
CA PHE A 303 0.82 -27.57 -1.51
C PHE A 303 -0.49 -27.31 -0.78
N VAL A 304 -0.66 -26.08 -0.33
CA VAL A 304 -1.87 -25.55 0.30
C VAL A 304 -2.04 -24.08 -0.07
N PHE A 305 -3.30 -23.63 -0.15
CA PHE A 305 -3.62 -22.20 -0.16
C PHE A 305 -3.91 -21.72 1.27
N ILE A 306 -3.30 -20.62 1.67
CA ILE A 306 -3.58 -19.94 2.94
C ILE A 306 -4.17 -18.58 2.63
N MET A 307 -5.41 -18.36 3.06
CA MET A 307 -6.13 -17.12 2.86
C MET A 307 -5.73 -16.14 3.98
N THR A 308 -5.11 -15.02 3.60
CA THR A 308 -4.49 -14.03 4.50
C THR A 308 -5.22 -12.69 4.41
N PRO A 309 -6.34 -12.50 5.12
CA PRO A 309 -7.11 -11.26 5.12
C PRO A 309 -6.39 -10.16 5.89
N GLU A 310 -6.30 -8.95 5.35
CA GLU A 310 -5.64 -7.80 6.00
C GLU A 310 -6.33 -7.35 7.31
N ASN A 311 -7.60 -7.72 7.51
CA ASN A 311 -8.38 -7.36 8.69
C ASN A 311 -9.63 -8.25 8.84
N HIS A 312 -10.46 -7.92 9.82
CA HIS A 312 -11.70 -8.65 10.14
C HIS A 312 -12.98 -8.01 9.57
N SER A 313 -12.89 -7.18 8.53
CA SER A 313 -14.05 -6.54 7.92
C SER A 313 -15.02 -7.59 7.35
N PRO A 314 -16.34 -7.50 7.65
CA PRO A 314 -17.33 -8.42 7.07
C PRO A 314 -17.33 -8.43 5.53
N LEU A 315 -17.10 -7.27 4.90
CA LEU A 315 -17.00 -7.16 3.45
C LEU A 315 -15.85 -8.01 2.90
N LEU A 316 -14.72 -8.03 3.60
CA LEU A 316 -13.58 -8.86 3.23
C LEU A 316 -13.92 -10.34 3.39
N GLY A 317 -14.58 -10.71 4.50
CA GLY A 317 -15.08 -12.07 4.72
C GLY A 317 -15.96 -12.57 3.59
N GLU A 318 -16.89 -11.74 3.08
CA GLU A 318 -17.75 -12.08 1.94
C GLU A 318 -16.93 -12.43 0.67
N TYR A 319 -15.83 -11.74 0.40
CA TYR A 319 -14.97 -12.06 -0.74
C TYR A 319 -14.24 -13.40 -0.53
N PHE A 320 -13.73 -13.65 0.64
CA PHE A 320 -13.08 -14.93 0.95
C PHE A 320 -14.05 -16.11 0.82
N GLU A 321 -15.27 -15.95 1.31
CA GLU A 321 -16.32 -16.97 1.17
C GLU A 321 -16.68 -17.30 -0.29
N GLN A 322 -16.57 -16.33 -1.21
CA GLN A 322 -16.80 -16.58 -2.66
C GLN A 322 -15.69 -17.42 -3.30
N ILE A 323 -14.50 -17.47 -2.73
CA ILE A 323 -13.36 -18.23 -3.26
C ILE A 323 -13.35 -19.67 -2.76
N ILE A 324 -13.83 -19.93 -1.55
CA ILE A 324 -13.84 -21.27 -0.95
C ILE A 324 -14.46 -22.34 -1.86
N PRO A 325 -15.64 -22.10 -2.50
CA PRO A 325 -16.22 -23.08 -3.44
C PRO A 325 -15.30 -23.42 -4.62
N LEU A 326 -14.43 -22.48 -5.04
CA LEU A 326 -13.50 -22.73 -6.14
C LEU A 326 -12.36 -23.66 -5.69
N PHE A 327 -11.85 -23.48 -4.47
CA PHE A 327 -10.86 -24.42 -3.91
C PHE A 327 -11.46 -25.82 -3.74
N VAL A 328 -12.66 -25.91 -3.15
CA VAL A 328 -13.34 -27.19 -2.96
C VAL A 328 -13.59 -27.90 -4.29
N LYS A 329 -14.14 -27.19 -5.29
CA LYS A 329 -14.42 -27.72 -6.62
C LYS A 329 -13.16 -28.30 -7.30
N ASN A 330 -12.02 -27.65 -7.12
CA ASN A 330 -10.76 -28.06 -7.74
C ASN A 330 -9.94 -29.03 -6.87
N GLY A 331 -10.47 -29.49 -5.74
CA GLY A 331 -9.78 -30.40 -4.83
C GLY A 331 -8.52 -29.78 -4.22
N ILE A 332 -8.51 -28.48 -4.01
CA ILE A 332 -7.39 -27.73 -3.44
C ILE A 332 -7.56 -27.63 -1.93
N ARG A 333 -6.53 -27.96 -1.21
CA ARG A 333 -6.45 -27.79 0.24
C ARG A 333 -6.28 -26.31 0.57
N TYR A 334 -7.06 -25.78 1.51
CA TYR A 334 -6.97 -24.37 1.92
C TYR A 334 -7.09 -24.22 3.43
N TYR A 335 -6.61 -23.07 3.94
CA TYR A 335 -6.82 -22.62 5.31
C TYR A 335 -7.22 -21.13 5.29
N ASN A 336 -8.40 -20.84 5.84
CA ASN A 336 -8.92 -19.47 5.91
C ASN A 336 -8.64 -18.87 7.28
N LEU A 337 -7.80 -17.82 7.33
CA LEU A 337 -7.44 -17.11 8.56
C LEU A 337 -8.47 -16.04 8.97
N PHE A 338 -9.50 -15.79 8.16
CA PHE A 338 -10.47 -14.74 8.45
C PHE A 338 -11.12 -14.91 9.82
N HIS A 339 -11.57 -16.12 10.15
CA HIS A 339 -12.21 -16.40 11.44
C HIS A 339 -11.26 -16.26 12.64
N ASN A 340 -9.97 -16.52 12.43
CA ASN A 340 -8.97 -16.28 13.48
C ASN A 340 -8.82 -14.78 13.74
N LEU A 341 -8.71 -13.96 12.69
CA LEU A 341 -8.64 -12.50 12.84
C LEU A 341 -9.93 -11.94 13.47
N GLU A 342 -11.09 -12.38 12.99
CA GLU A 342 -12.38 -11.95 13.51
C GLU A 342 -12.51 -12.27 15.00
N SER A 343 -12.13 -13.47 15.44
CA SER A 343 -12.23 -13.87 16.84
C SER A 343 -11.23 -13.19 17.76
N GLU A 344 -9.99 -12.99 17.28
CA GLU A 344 -8.87 -12.54 18.11
C GLU A 344 -8.65 -11.02 18.05
N LEU A 345 -9.08 -10.36 16.96
CA LEU A 345 -8.80 -8.94 16.74
C LEU A 345 -10.04 -8.04 16.65
N LYS A 346 -11.26 -8.57 16.84
CA LYS A 346 -12.51 -7.80 16.74
C LYS A 346 -12.61 -6.58 17.67
N GLN A 347 -11.87 -6.58 18.77
CA GLN A 347 -11.83 -5.46 19.73
C GLN A 347 -11.00 -4.28 19.22
N TYR A 348 -10.18 -4.46 18.20
CA TYR A 348 -9.37 -3.41 17.60
C TYR A 348 -10.11 -2.79 16.41
N SER A 349 -9.96 -1.49 16.21
CA SER A 349 -10.38 -0.85 14.98
C SER A 349 -9.52 -1.36 13.81
N ILE A 350 -10.08 -1.35 12.59
CA ILE A 350 -9.36 -1.80 11.38
C ILE A 350 -8.03 -1.05 11.22
N ARG A 351 -7.99 0.24 11.57
CA ARG A 351 -6.80 1.08 11.47
C ARG A 351 -5.69 0.66 12.44
N GLU A 352 -6.02 0.14 13.62
CA GLU A 352 -5.02 -0.37 14.57
C GLU A 352 -4.36 -1.68 14.11
N LEU A 353 -4.94 -2.31 13.07
CA LEU A 353 -4.43 -3.53 12.45
C LEU A 353 -3.48 -3.24 11.28
N TRP A 354 -3.40 -2.01 10.84
CA TRP A 354 -2.55 -1.59 9.73
C TRP A 354 -1.06 -1.63 10.08
N ALA A 355 -0.25 -1.79 9.07
CA ALA A 355 1.21 -1.75 9.17
C ALA A 355 1.70 -0.43 9.78
N ASN A 356 1.12 0.67 9.34
CA ASN A 356 1.30 2.01 9.92
C ASN A 356 0.09 2.89 9.53
N PRO A 357 -0.07 4.09 10.12
CA PRO A 357 -1.23 4.95 9.85
C PRO A 357 -1.45 5.37 8.39
N ALA A 358 -0.45 5.18 7.52
CA ALA A 358 -0.49 5.50 6.10
C ALA A 358 -0.62 4.27 5.19
N ASP A 359 -0.54 3.06 5.76
CA ASP A 359 -0.44 1.83 5.00
C ASP A 359 -1.34 0.75 5.59
N SER A 360 -2.34 0.33 4.83
CA SER A 360 -3.34 -0.66 5.24
C SER A 360 -2.87 -2.12 5.15
N HIS A 361 -1.62 -2.39 4.79
CA HIS A 361 -1.07 -3.73 4.85
C HIS A 361 -1.11 -4.28 6.28
N PRO A 362 -1.03 -5.60 6.45
CA PRO A 362 -1.10 -6.24 7.77
C PRO A 362 -0.01 -5.76 8.73
N GLY A 363 -0.41 -5.17 9.85
CA GLY A 363 0.49 -4.75 10.92
C GLY A 363 0.88 -5.86 11.87
N ASP A 364 1.61 -5.52 12.93
CA ASP A 364 2.20 -6.46 13.88
C ASP A 364 1.18 -7.43 14.50
N LYS A 365 0.00 -6.96 14.87
CA LYS A 365 -1.07 -7.80 15.45
C LYS A 365 -1.54 -8.88 14.45
N VAL A 366 -1.80 -8.48 13.21
CA VAL A 366 -2.28 -9.37 12.14
C VAL A 366 -1.21 -10.39 11.77
N THR A 367 0.03 -9.93 11.57
CA THR A 367 1.16 -10.81 11.21
C THR A 367 1.51 -11.80 12.33
N THR A 368 1.23 -11.46 13.60
CA THR A 368 1.36 -12.38 14.72
C THR A 368 0.32 -13.49 14.64
N ILE A 369 -0.96 -13.13 14.44
CA ILE A 369 -2.04 -14.13 14.26
C ILE A 369 -1.75 -15.05 13.08
N TYR A 370 -1.24 -14.51 11.97
CA TYR A 370 -0.83 -15.34 10.82
C TYR A 370 0.21 -16.38 11.23
N SER A 371 1.33 -15.94 11.82
CA SER A 371 2.43 -16.83 12.15
C SER A 371 2.03 -17.94 13.13
N GLU A 372 1.27 -17.61 14.17
CA GLU A 372 0.83 -18.56 15.19
C GLU A 372 -0.16 -19.59 14.61
N ASN A 373 -1.19 -19.11 13.92
CA ASN A 373 -2.23 -19.99 13.39
C ASN A 373 -1.73 -20.85 12.23
N ILE A 374 -0.87 -20.30 11.36
CA ILE A 374 -0.24 -21.08 10.28
C ILE A 374 0.70 -22.12 10.87
N TYR A 375 1.50 -21.77 11.90
CA TYR A 375 2.32 -22.73 12.60
C TYR A 375 1.50 -23.92 13.11
N HIS A 376 0.43 -23.67 13.84
CA HIS A 376 -0.45 -24.72 14.36
C HIS A 376 -1.12 -25.53 13.25
N TYR A 377 -1.53 -24.88 12.16
CA TYR A 377 -2.11 -25.56 11.01
C TYR A 377 -1.13 -26.53 10.35
N LEU A 378 0.11 -26.07 10.11
CA LEU A 378 1.16 -26.87 9.46
C LEU A 378 1.73 -27.99 10.34
N GLN A 379 1.47 -27.97 11.66
CA GLN A 379 1.82 -29.07 12.59
C GLN A 379 0.85 -30.27 12.48
N LYS A 380 -0.30 -30.13 11.83
CA LYS A 380 -1.23 -31.26 11.66
C LYS A 380 -0.58 -32.38 10.84
N LYS A 381 -0.87 -33.65 11.20
CA LYS A 381 -0.22 -34.86 10.68
C LYS A 381 -0.20 -34.96 9.14
N ASP A 382 -1.12 -34.29 8.47
CA ASP A 382 -1.27 -34.35 7.01
C ASP A 382 -0.18 -33.67 6.21
N PHE A 383 0.60 -32.77 6.82
CA PHE A 383 1.61 -31.99 6.10
C PHE A 383 3.01 -32.61 6.07
N LYS A 384 3.20 -33.81 6.69
CA LYS A 384 4.48 -34.57 6.70
C LYS A 384 5.72 -33.73 7.08
N LEU A 385 5.56 -32.53 7.64
CA LEU A 385 6.67 -31.72 8.18
C LEU A 385 7.40 -32.45 9.35
N ASN A 386 6.86 -33.60 9.75
CA ASN A 386 7.41 -34.46 10.81
C ASN A 386 8.31 -35.59 10.28
N LYS A 387 8.55 -35.68 8.97
CA LYS A 387 9.35 -36.78 8.36
C LYS A 387 10.72 -36.29 7.88
N VAL A 388 11.48 -35.59 8.70
CA VAL A 388 12.94 -35.65 8.60
C VAL A 388 13.40 -36.37 9.86
N ARG A 389 13.79 -37.63 9.69
CA ARG A 389 14.53 -38.39 10.67
C ARG A 389 15.97 -37.98 10.62
#